data_a3adc2c83e9302e3792231db53b97754
#
_entry.id   a3adc2c83e9302e3792231db53b97754
#
_cell.length_a   1.000
_cell.length_b   1.000
_cell.length_c   1.000
_cell.angle_alpha   90.00
_cell.angle_beta   90.00
_cell.angle_gamma   90.00
#
_symmetry.space_group_name_H-M   'P 1'
#
loop_
_entity.id
_entity.type
_entity.pdbx_description
1 polymer ?
#
loop_
_entity_poly.entity_id
_entity_poly.type
_entity_poly.pdbx_seq_one_letter_code
_entity_poly.pdbx_strand_id
1 'polypeptide(L)'
;MEKNKVSIIIPVYNAEKFIGETIESVISQTYTDWEILILNDRSTDSSYEIIQKYAQKEKRIKAIDSEKNIGVVEGRNRLIDEADGEYIAFLDADDYWKEDKLEKQIEFMK
;
A
#
# COMPACT_ATOMS: atom_id res chain seq x y z
N MET A 1 -11.85 0.54 13.81
CA MET A 1 -11.50 1.59 12.83
C MET A 1 -10.82 2.76 13.53
N GLU A 2 -9.62 3.08 13.13
CA GLU A 2 -8.86 4.18 13.74
C GLU A 2 -9.17 5.50 13.03
N LYS A 3 -9.62 6.49 13.81
CA LYS A 3 -9.99 7.80 13.29
C LYS A 3 -8.84 8.50 12.59
N ASN A 4 -9.14 9.09 11.44
CA ASN A 4 -8.20 9.86 10.61
C ASN A 4 -7.07 9.04 10.00
N LYS A 5 -7.00 7.74 10.29
CA LYS A 5 -5.98 6.87 9.71
C LYS A 5 -6.39 6.49 8.29
N VAL A 6 -5.43 6.49 7.39
CA VAL A 6 -5.62 6.09 6.00
C VAL A 6 -5.02 4.71 5.78
N SER A 7 -5.83 3.77 5.29
CA SER A 7 -5.34 2.46 4.86
C SER A 7 -5.08 2.51 3.37
N ILE A 8 -3.82 2.36 2.98
CA ILE A 8 -3.38 2.46 1.59
C ILE A 8 -3.25 1.06 1.02
N ILE A 9 -4.04 0.78 0.00
CA ILE A 9 -4.22 -0.56 -0.57
C ILE A 9 -3.39 -0.69 -1.85
N ILE A 10 -2.40 -1.59 -1.85
CA ILE A 10 -1.48 -1.76 -2.97
C ILE A 10 -1.41 -3.23 -3.39
N PRO A 11 -2.19 -3.66 -4.38
CA PRO A 11 -2.01 -4.99 -4.96
C PRO A 11 -0.81 -4.98 -5.90
N VAL A 12 0.03 -6.01 -5.85
CA VAL A 12 1.28 -6.06 -6.60
C VAL A 12 1.39 -7.34 -7.41
N TYR A 13 1.70 -7.20 -8.69
CA TYR A 13 2.10 -8.30 -9.53
C TYR A 13 3.20 -7.84 -10.48
N ASN A 14 4.40 -8.43 -10.34
CA ASN A 14 5.56 -8.15 -11.18
C ASN A 14 5.84 -6.65 -11.37
N ALA A 15 6.08 -5.95 -10.25
CA ALA A 15 6.34 -4.52 -10.24
C ALA A 15 7.72 -4.16 -9.65
N GLU A 16 8.71 -5.04 -9.79
CA GLU A 16 10.02 -4.82 -9.17
C GLU A 16 10.68 -3.51 -9.55
N LYS A 17 10.40 -3.00 -10.76
CA LYS A 17 10.99 -1.74 -11.23
C LYS A 17 10.37 -0.50 -10.57
N PHE A 18 9.17 -0.63 -10.01
CA PHE A 18 8.38 0.51 -9.56
C PHE A 18 8.02 0.47 -8.09
N ILE A 19 7.88 -0.74 -7.52
CA ILE A 19 7.28 -0.86 -6.17
C ILE A 19 8.06 -0.12 -5.09
N GLY A 20 9.39 -0.09 -5.18
CA GLY A 20 10.20 0.64 -4.21
C GLY A 20 9.89 2.13 -4.21
N GLU A 21 9.82 2.73 -5.39
CA GLU A 21 9.51 4.15 -5.56
C GLU A 21 8.07 4.44 -5.11
N THR A 22 7.15 3.54 -5.41
CA THR A 22 5.75 3.64 -4.97
C THR A 22 5.66 3.69 -3.45
N ILE A 23 6.33 2.78 -2.74
CA ILE A 23 6.33 2.73 -1.28
C ILE A 23 6.99 3.98 -0.70
N GLU A 24 8.12 4.41 -1.27
CA GLU A 24 8.81 5.61 -0.80
C GLU A 24 7.92 6.86 -0.92
N SER A 25 7.08 6.92 -1.96
CA SER A 25 6.18 8.06 -2.13
C SER A 25 5.14 8.15 -1.00
N VAL A 26 4.80 7.03 -0.37
CA VAL A 26 3.93 7.01 0.80
C VAL A 26 4.69 7.39 2.06
N ILE A 27 5.88 6.82 2.24
CA ILE A 27 6.72 7.11 3.41
C ILE A 27 7.05 8.60 3.49
N SER A 28 7.18 9.26 2.34
CA SER A 28 7.51 10.69 2.25
C SER A 28 6.31 11.62 2.39
N GLN A 29 5.10 11.09 2.60
CA GLN A 29 3.92 11.94 2.74
C GLN A 29 4.01 12.84 3.97
N THR A 30 3.52 14.07 3.82
CA THR A 30 3.43 15.01 4.94
C THR A 30 2.39 14.56 5.97
N TYR A 31 1.34 13.89 5.52
CA TYR A 31 0.37 13.26 6.41
C TYR A 31 0.94 11.91 6.87
N THR A 32 1.07 11.71 8.17
CA THR A 32 1.82 10.55 8.70
C THR A 32 0.96 9.44 9.30
N ASP A 33 -0.34 9.66 9.44
CA ASP A 33 -1.23 8.66 10.06
C ASP A 33 -1.81 7.72 8.99
N TRP A 34 -0.98 6.81 8.54
CA TRP A 34 -1.34 5.85 7.49
C TRP A 34 -0.78 4.47 7.81
N GLU A 35 -1.38 3.47 7.18
CA GLU A 35 -0.82 2.13 7.08
C GLU A 35 -0.81 1.74 5.61
N ILE A 36 0.15 0.93 5.21
CA ILE A 36 0.18 0.31 3.88
C ILE A 36 -0.21 -1.15 4.02
N LEU A 37 -1.17 -1.56 3.22
CA LEU A 37 -1.55 -2.97 3.10
C LEU A 37 -1.20 -3.39 1.67
N ILE A 38 -0.19 -4.25 1.55
CA ILE A 38 0.36 -4.61 0.26
C ILE A 38 0.25 -6.13 0.07
N LEU A 39 -0.25 -6.56 -1.08
CA LEU A 39 -0.41 -7.96 -1.39
C LEU A 39 0.44 -8.32 -2.59
N ASN A 40 1.34 -9.28 -2.40
CA ASN A 40 2.10 -9.86 -3.49
C ASN A 40 1.26 -10.97 -4.14
N ASP A 41 0.83 -10.75 -5.38
CA ASP A 41 -0.06 -11.65 -6.09
C ASP A 41 0.73 -12.66 -6.93
N ARG A 42 1.60 -13.43 -6.27
CA ARG A 42 2.46 -14.45 -6.86
C ARG A 42 3.38 -13.88 -7.94
N SER A 43 4.05 -12.78 -7.63
CA SER A 43 5.03 -12.20 -8.53
C SER A 43 6.16 -13.21 -8.81
N THR A 44 6.63 -13.22 -10.05
CA THR A 44 7.72 -14.10 -10.49
C THR A 44 9.06 -13.36 -10.53
N ASP A 45 9.05 -12.06 -10.25
CA ASP A 45 10.24 -11.22 -10.20
C ASP A 45 10.65 -10.95 -8.74
N SER A 46 11.44 -9.91 -8.49
CA SER A 46 11.91 -9.55 -7.15
C SER A 46 10.95 -8.66 -6.36
N SER A 47 9.70 -8.49 -6.81
CA SER A 47 8.73 -7.65 -6.12
C SER A 47 8.57 -8.01 -4.66
N TYR A 48 8.39 -9.28 -4.34
CA TYR A 48 8.15 -9.71 -2.97
C TYR A 48 9.35 -9.45 -2.05
N GLU A 49 10.56 -9.65 -2.55
CA GLU A 49 11.77 -9.37 -1.77
C GLU A 49 11.86 -7.89 -1.41
N ILE A 50 11.50 -7.01 -2.34
CA ILE A 50 11.51 -5.56 -2.12
C ILE A 50 10.44 -5.20 -1.08
N ILE A 51 9.23 -5.75 -1.22
CA ILE A 51 8.15 -5.54 -0.26
C ILE A 51 8.57 -5.95 1.15
N GLN A 52 9.19 -7.12 1.29
CA GLN A 52 9.62 -7.64 2.58
C GLN A 52 10.65 -6.72 3.24
N LYS A 53 11.60 -6.19 2.47
CA LYS A 53 12.59 -5.26 2.99
C LYS A 53 11.96 -4.02 3.59
N TYR A 54 10.98 -3.45 2.90
CA TYR A 54 10.26 -2.29 3.42
C TYR A 54 9.43 -2.63 4.65
N ALA A 55 8.73 -3.76 4.64
CA ALA A 55 7.91 -4.18 5.76
C ALA A 55 8.74 -4.41 7.04
N GLN A 56 9.98 -4.87 6.90
CA GLN A 56 10.88 -5.05 8.03
C GLN A 56 11.34 -3.73 8.64
N LYS A 57 11.48 -2.70 7.82
CA LYS A 57 11.97 -1.39 8.27
C LYS A 57 10.88 -0.47 8.76
N GLU A 58 9.65 -0.63 8.26
CA GLU A 58 8.55 0.28 8.52
C GLU A 58 7.37 -0.49 9.10
N LYS A 59 7.07 -0.27 10.36
CA LYS A 59 6.00 -1.00 11.08
C LYS A 59 4.61 -0.76 10.53
N ARG A 60 4.40 0.35 9.84
CA ARG A 60 3.11 0.70 9.25
C ARG A 60 2.83 -0.05 7.95
N ILE A 61 3.74 -0.89 7.49
CA ILE A 61 3.59 -1.68 6.27
C ILE A 61 3.27 -3.12 6.66
N LYS A 62 2.11 -3.60 6.19
CA LYS A 62 1.68 -4.99 6.36
C LYS A 62 1.72 -5.67 5.01
N ALA A 63 2.53 -6.71 4.87
CA ALA A 63 2.70 -7.44 3.63
C ALA A 63 1.98 -8.78 3.69
N ILE A 64 1.21 -9.09 2.65
CA ILE A 64 0.51 -10.37 2.49
C ILE A 64 1.03 -11.03 1.22
N ASP A 65 1.40 -12.31 1.32
CA ASP A 65 1.83 -13.10 0.18
C ASP A 65 0.72 -14.07 -0.20
N SER A 66 0.16 -13.89 -1.39
CA SER A 66 -0.92 -14.76 -1.85
C SER A 66 -0.37 -16.10 -2.31
N GLU A 67 -1.03 -17.18 -1.93
CA GLU A 67 -0.63 -18.53 -2.33
C GLU A 67 -0.85 -18.81 -3.81
N LYS A 68 -1.74 -18.05 -4.43
CA LYS A 68 -2.04 -18.16 -5.86
C LYS A 68 -2.35 -16.80 -6.41
N ASN A 69 -2.28 -16.66 -7.73
CA ASN A 69 -2.64 -15.42 -8.39
C ASN A 69 -4.16 -15.23 -8.33
N ILE A 70 -4.62 -14.18 -7.66
CA ILE A 70 -6.04 -13.92 -7.43
C ILE A 70 -6.55 -12.69 -8.19
N GLY A 71 -5.66 -11.92 -8.81
CA GLY A 71 -6.03 -10.73 -9.58
C GLY A 71 -6.23 -9.48 -8.72
N VAL A 72 -6.31 -8.33 -9.40
CA VAL A 72 -6.38 -7.01 -8.75
C VAL A 72 -7.64 -6.85 -7.90
N VAL A 73 -8.80 -7.27 -8.40
CA VAL A 73 -10.07 -7.08 -7.68
C VAL A 73 -10.08 -7.87 -6.38
N GLU A 74 -9.77 -9.16 -6.46
CA GLU A 74 -9.72 -10.01 -5.27
C GLU A 74 -8.62 -9.57 -4.32
N GLY A 75 -7.47 -9.14 -4.85
CA GLY A 75 -6.37 -8.64 -4.04
C GLY A 75 -6.78 -7.40 -3.24
N ARG A 76 -7.46 -6.45 -3.86
CA ARG A 76 -7.98 -5.28 -3.18
C ARG A 76 -8.98 -5.64 -2.10
N ASN A 77 -9.90 -6.54 -2.41
CA ASN A 77 -10.92 -6.98 -1.44
C ASN A 77 -10.27 -7.62 -0.22
N ARG A 78 -9.27 -8.45 -0.42
CA ARG A 78 -8.56 -9.10 0.68
C ARG A 78 -7.83 -8.07 1.56
N LEU A 79 -7.20 -7.08 0.94
CA LEU A 79 -6.51 -6.03 1.69
C LEU A 79 -7.48 -5.15 2.46
N ILE A 80 -8.63 -4.83 1.87
CA ILE A 80 -9.65 -4.03 2.53
C ILE A 80 -10.13 -4.71 3.80
N ASP A 81 -10.27 -6.04 3.78
CA ASP A 81 -10.69 -6.80 4.96
C ASP A 81 -9.69 -6.68 6.11
N GLU A 82 -8.42 -6.39 5.83
CA GLU A 82 -7.38 -6.23 6.82
C GLU A 82 -7.18 -4.76 7.25
N ALA A 83 -7.90 -3.83 6.64
CA ALA A 83 -7.68 -2.40 6.87
C ALA A 83 -8.27 -1.93 8.19
N ASP A 84 -7.50 -1.13 8.92
CA ASP A 84 -7.92 -0.54 10.20
C ASP A 84 -8.22 0.94 10.12
N GLY A 85 -7.93 1.59 8.99
CA GLY A 85 -8.11 3.03 8.85
C GLY A 85 -9.55 3.44 8.60
N GLU A 86 -9.86 4.66 8.99
CA GLU A 86 -11.15 5.28 8.71
C GLU A 86 -11.32 5.54 7.21
N TYR A 87 -10.23 5.83 6.52
CA TYR A 87 -10.23 6.11 5.09
C TYR A 87 -9.47 5.04 4.33
N ILE A 88 -9.95 4.72 3.14
CA ILE A 88 -9.30 3.76 2.24
C ILE A 88 -8.80 4.52 1.02
N ALA A 89 -7.53 4.33 0.66
CA ALA A 89 -6.96 4.89 -0.55
C ALA A 89 -6.33 3.77 -1.38
N PHE A 90 -6.50 3.82 -2.69
CA PHE A 90 -5.90 2.84 -3.60
C PHE A 90 -4.69 3.45 -4.29
N LEU A 91 -3.63 2.67 -4.41
CA LEU A 91 -2.40 3.08 -5.08
C LEU A 91 -1.89 1.92 -5.91
N ASP A 92 -1.72 2.14 -7.21
CA ASP A 92 -1.19 1.11 -8.09
C ASP A 92 0.31 0.92 -7.86
N ALA A 93 0.79 -0.30 -8.03
CA ALA A 93 2.19 -0.65 -7.73
C ALA A 93 3.21 0.04 -8.62
N ASP A 94 2.78 0.63 -9.72
CA ASP A 94 3.63 1.37 -10.67
C ASP A 94 3.36 2.87 -10.65
N ASP A 95 2.70 3.37 -9.62
CA ASP A 95 2.38 4.78 -9.49
C ASP A 95 3.10 5.37 -8.27
N TYR A 96 3.03 6.68 -8.12
CA TYR A 96 3.57 7.36 -6.95
C TYR A 96 2.76 8.62 -6.66
N TRP A 97 2.79 9.05 -5.40
CA TRP A 97 2.05 10.22 -4.96
C TRP A 97 2.99 11.40 -4.69
N LYS A 98 2.49 12.60 -4.93
CA LYS A 98 3.17 13.80 -4.46
C LYS A 98 3.11 13.84 -2.93
N GLU A 99 4.12 14.46 -2.30
CA GLU A 99 4.30 14.41 -0.86
C GLU A 99 3.13 14.95 -0.02
N ASP A 100 2.30 15.82 -0.60
CA ASP A 100 1.15 16.43 0.09
C ASP A 100 -0.20 15.83 -0.30
N LYS A 101 -0.21 14.72 -1.05
CA LYS A 101 -1.46 14.16 -1.56
C LYS A 101 -2.42 13.75 -0.46
N LEU A 102 -1.95 13.01 0.53
CA LEU A 102 -2.81 12.54 1.62
C LEU A 102 -3.32 13.69 2.48
N GLU A 103 -2.45 14.64 2.77
CA GLU A 103 -2.84 15.82 3.55
C GLU A 103 -3.98 16.58 2.88
N LYS A 104 -3.88 16.82 1.58
CA LYS A 104 -4.92 17.50 0.83
C LYS A 104 -6.21 16.70 0.77
N GLN A 105 -6.13 15.39 0.58
CA GLN A 105 -7.32 14.55 0.54
C GLN A 105 -8.03 14.52 1.89
N ILE A 106 -7.30 14.41 2.97
CA ILE A 106 -7.88 14.37 4.31
C ILE A 106 -8.57 15.70 4.64
N GLU A 107 -7.96 16.82 4.30
CA GLU A 107 -8.57 18.12 4.50
C GLU A 107 -9.90 18.25 3.72
N PHE A 108 -9.91 17.75 2.51
CA PHE A 108 -11.11 17.80 1.66
C PHE A 108 -12.23 16.93 2.23
N MET A 109 -11.89 15.78 2.82
CA MET A 109 -12.86 14.81 3.33
C MET A 109 -13.42 15.17 4.71
N LYS A 110 -12.75 16.04 5.42
CA LYS A 110 -13.23 16.54 6.71
C LYS A 110 -14.26 17.63 6.50
#